data_b6b21cf1800b8063087eca9fbea7f5b7
#
_entry.id   b6b21cf1800b8063087eca9fbea7f5b7
#
_cell.length_a   1.000
_cell.length_b   1.000
_cell.length_c   1.000
_cell.angle_alpha   90.00
_cell.angle_beta   90.00
_cell.angle_gamma   90.00
#
_symmetry.space_group_name_H-M   'P 1'
#
loop_
_entity.id
_entity.type
_entity.pdbx_description
1 polymer ?
#
loop_
_entity_poly.entity_id
_entity_poly.type
_entity_poly.pdbx_seq_one_letter_code
_entity_poly.pdbx_strand_id
1 'polypeptide(L)'
;MKKIRSYLSSCGYPAHKITIKDDIDALISSGMDIEYIHNKGYHLRLRPFSLSILKILADAIASFRFLTVDDSEKLLKLLESLCSIYEAPLLRRKIMLTNRVKSDNEQILDNIDVINSAFRNNQQISFDYYDYDINKHLVQRGEKRLCSPFALVMSGECYYVVSYYEKYADTYTNFRLDRMRNIRLVNSAREYPDEKLDLEQY
;
A
#
# COMPACT_ATOMS: atom_id res chain seq x y z
N MET A 1 32.61 -13.37 -3.85
CA MET A 1 32.25 -14.50 -4.72
C MET A 1 31.80 -15.75 -3.96
N LYS A 2 32.61 -16.33 -3.00
CA LYS A 2 32.17 -17.52 -2.24
C LYS A 2 30.83 -17.36 -1.55
N LYS A 3 30.60 -16.21 -0.86
CA LYS A 3 29.32 -15.91 -0.17
C LYS A 3 28.14 -15.82 -1.14
N ILE A 4 28.31 -15.20 -2.32
CA ILE A 4 27.25 -15.11 -3.34
C ILE A 4 26.88 -16.51 -3.83
N ARG A 5 27.86 -17.36 -4.15
CA ARG A 5 27.61 -18.75 -4.56
C ARG A 5 26.84 -19.55 -3.51
N SER A 6 27.29 -19.46 -2.24
CA SER A 6 26.63 -20.16 -1.13
C SER A 6 25.18 -19.69 -0.97
N TYR A 7 24.92 -18.40 -1.06
CA TYR A 7 23.58 -17.82 -0.97
C TYR A 7 22.68 -18.28 -2.15
N LEU A 8 23.17 -18.18 -3.39
CA LEU A 8 22.43 -18.64 -4.55
C LEU A 8 22.11 -20.14 -4.48
N SER A 9 23.06 -20.95 -4.02
CA SER A 9 22.81 -22.39 -3.81
C SER A 9 21.72 -22.64 -2.73
N SER A 10 21.70 -21.86 -1.65
CA SER A 10 20.66 -22.00 -0.63
C SER A 10 19.27 -21.55 -1.11
N CYS A 11 19.21 -20.68 -2.13
CA CYS A 11 17.99 -20.26 -2.80
C CYS A 11 17.55 -21.22 -3.93
N GLY A 12 18.28 -22.31 -4.18
CA GLY A 12 17.95 -23.26 -5.24
C GLY A 12 18.54 -22.89 -6.63
N TYR A 13 19.40 -21.88 -6.72
CA TYR A 13 20.05 -21.40 -7.95
C TYR A 13 21.58 -21.59 -7.92
N PRO A 14 22.09 -22.82 -7.96
CA PRO A 14 23.54 -23.05 -7.97
C PRO A 14 24.15 -22.50 -9.26
N ALA A 15 25.14 -21.63 -9.17
CA ALA A 15 25.79 -21.02 -10.33
C ALA A 15 27.32 -21.09 -10.23
N HIS A 16 27.97 -21.17 -11.41
CA HIS A 16 29.42 -21.09 -11.51
C HIS A 16 29.91 -19.65 -11.32
N LYS A 17 31.20 -19.51 -10.92
CA LYS A 17 31.82 -18.20 -10.69
C LYS A 17 31.78 -17.32 -11.95
N ILE A 18 31.96 -17.90 -13.13
CA ILE A 18 31.93 -17.18 -14.41
C ILE A 18 30.53 -16.62 -14.65
N THR A 19 29.50 -17.44 -14.57
CA THR A 19 28.09 -17.05 -14.75
C THR A 19 27.72 -15.88 -13.80
N ILE A 20 28.08 -16.01 -12.52
CA ILE A 20 27.82 -14.92 -11.55
C ILE A 20 28.54 -13.62 -11.93
N LYS A 21 29.75 -13.72 -12.51
CA LYS A 21 30.45 -12.53 -12.97
C LYS A 21 29.78 -11.90 -14.18
N ASP A 22 29.36 -12.71 -15.14
CA ASP A 22 28.65 -12.27 -16.34
C ASP A 22 27.30 -11.62 -15.96
N ASP A 23 26.57 -12.21 -15.00
CA ASP A 23 25.35 -11.63 -14.45
C ASP A 23 25.61 -10.27 -13.77
N ILE A 24 26.69 -10.14 -12.99
CA ILE A 24 27.05 -8.86 -12.37
C ILE A 24 27.40 -7.82 -13.44
N ASP A 25 28.14 -8.19 -14.46
CA ASP A 25 28.51 -7.30 -15.56
C ASP A 25 27.24 -6.87 -16.36
N ALA A 26 26.26 -7.76 -16.53
CA ALA A 26 24.96 -7.43 -17.11
C ALA A 26 24.16 -6.45 -16.24
N LEU A 27 24.15 -6.63 -14.91
CA LEU A 27 23.49 -5.72 -13.97
C LEU A 27 24.14 -4.33 -14.01
N ILE A 28 25.48 -4.25 -14.06
CA ILE A 28 26.20 -2.98 -14.23
C ILE A 28 25.80 -2.33 -15.55
N SER A 29 25.75 -3.09 -16.63
CA SER A 29 25.36 -2.59 -17.96
C SER A 29 23.90 -2.10 -18.01
N SER A 30 23.03 -2.63 -17.14
CA SER A 30 21.65 -2.19 -16.98
C SER A 30 21.49 -0.93 -16.11
N GLY A 31 22.61 -0.37 -15.61
CA GLY A 31 22.63 0.88 -14.84
C GLY A 31 22.71 0.70 -13.32
N MET A 32 22.93 -0.52 -12.82
CA MET A 32 23.19 -0.72 -11.39
C MET A 32 24.62 -0.27 -11.04
N ASP A 33 24.75 0.59 -10.04
CA ASP A 33 26.04 1.09 -9.55
C ASP A 33 26.69 0.05 -8.62
N ILE A 34 27.27 -0.99 -9.22
CA ILE A 34 27.95 -2.07 -8.51
C ILE A 34 29.47 -1.88 -8.64
N GLU A 35 30.14 -1.71 -7.53
CA GLU A 35 31.59 -1.57 -7.43
C GLU A 35 32.23 -2.84 -6.85
N TYR A 36 33.39 -3.23 -7.39
CA TYR A 36 34.21 -4.26 -6.80
C TYR A 36 35.31 -3.63 -5.90
N ILE A 37 35.18 -3.85 -4.61
CA ILE A 37 36.21 -3.38 -3.64
C ILE A 37 37.13 -4.53 -3.31
N HIS A 38 38.46 -4.31 -3.50
CA HIS A 38 39.46 -5.31 -3.20
C HIS A 38 39.32 -5.81 -1.74
N ASN A 39 39.41 -7.11 -1.53
CA ASN A 39 39.22 -7.81 -0.25
C ASN A 39 37.84 -7.70 0.40
N LYS A 40 36.93 -6.86 -0.09
CA LYS A 40 35.51 -6.76 0.40
C LYS A 40 34.53 -7.40 -0.55
N GLY A 41 34.82 -7.41 -1.85
CA GLY A 41 33.93 -7.99 -2.89
C GLY A 41 33.05 -6.95 -3.57
N TYR A 42 31.95 -7.40 -4.15
CA TYR A 42 31.02 -6.52 -4.84
C TYR A 42 30.17 -5.75 -3.84
N HIS A 43 29.96 -4.47 -4.14
CA HIS A 43 29.18 -3.56 -3.32
C HIS A 43 28.26 -2.72 -4.20
N LEU A 44 26.97 -2.66 -3.88
CA LEU A 44 26.00 -1.79 -4.53
C LEU A 44 26.08 -0.40 -3.88
N ARG A 45 26.55 0.62 -4.62
CA ARG A 45 26.77 1.99 -4.11
C ARG A 45 25.49 2.79 -4.02
N LEU A 46 24.74 2.81 -5.11
CA LEU A 46 23.46 3.52 -5.19
C LEU A 46 22.31 2.52 -5.08
N ARG A 47 21.46 2.73 -4.08
CA ARG A 47 20.20 2.02 -3.94
C ARG A 47 19.06 2.98 -4.25
N PRO A 48 17.97 2.52 -4.87
CA PRO A 48 16.80 3.36 -5.12
C PRO A 48 16.27 4.00 -3.83
N PHE A 49 16.39 3.28 -2.70
CA PHE A 49 15.94 3.74 -1.39
C PHE A 49 17.06 3.64 -0.36
N SER A 50 17.36 4.76 0.30
CA SER A 50 18.25 4.74 1.49
C SER A 50 17.52 4.09 2.68
N LEU A 51 18.29 3.57 3.64
CA LEU A 51 17.74 2.99 4.86
C LEU A 51 16.84 3.99 5.61
N SER A 52 17.20 5.28 5.59
CA SER A 52 16.41 6.35 6.22
C SER A 52 15.03 6.51 5.55
N ILE A 53 14.97 6.46 4.22
CA ILE A 53 13.70 6.52 3.48
C ILE A 53 12.85 5.29 3.81
N LEU A 54 13.43 4.08 3.75
CA LEU A 54 12.71 2.85 4.09
C LEU A 54 12.18 2.88 5.52
N LYS A 55 12.92 3.51 6.44
CA LYS A 55 12.50 3.67 7.83
C LYS A 55 11.30 4.59 7.98
N ILE A 56 11.30 5.72 7.27
CA ILE A 56 10.14 6.64 7.24
C ILE A 56 8.92 5.93 6.67
N LEU A 57 9.08 5.15 5.59
CA LEU A 57 7.98 4.37 5.01
C LEU A 57 7.48 3.29 5.98
N ALA A 58 8.37 2.60 6.68
CA ALA A 58 7.99 1.62 7.70
C ALA A 58 7.21 2.27 8.85
N ASP A 59 7.64 3.45 9.30
CA ASP A 59 6.97 4.24 10.33
C ASP A 59 5.56 4.68 9.87
N ALA A 60 5.42 5.09 8.61
CA ALA A 60 4.14 5.45 8.02
C ALA A 60 3.19 4.24 7.98
N ILE A 61 3.65 3.07 7.47
CA ILE A 61 2.85 1.84 7.44
C ILE A 61 2.38 1.46 8.84
N ALA A 62 3.27 1.55 9.81
CA ALA A 62 2.94 1.24 11.19
C ALA A 62 1.91 2.22 11.78
N SER A 63 1.93 3.50 11.39
CA SER A 63 1.02 4.53 11.89
C SER A 63 -0.39 4.47 11.31
N PHE A 64 -0.56 3.94 10.10
CA PHE A 64 -1.85 3.92 9.42
C PHE A 64 -2.87 3.04 10.15
N ARG A 65 -3.98 3.65 10.56
CA ARG A 65 -5.08 2.99 11.27
C ARG A 65 -6.00 2.20 10.35
N PHE A 66 -6.08 2.58 9.08
CA PHE A 66 -6.92 1.91 8.10
C PHE A 66 -6.39 0.54 7.66
N LEU A 67 -5.08 0.28 7.78
CA LEU A 67 -4.49 -1.03 7.48
C LEU A 67 -4.76 -2.02 8.61
N THR A 68 -4.94 -3.29 8.25
CA THR A 68 -4.95 -4.39 9.21
C THR A 68 -3.54 -4.66 9.74
N VAL A 69 -3.44 -5.44 10.81
CA VAL A 69 -2.13 -5.91 11.32
C VAL A 69 -1.42 -6.74 10.25
N ASP A 70 -2.16 -7.65 9.59
CA ASP A 70 -1.62 -8.55 8.57
C ASP A 70 -1.13 -7.79 7.32
N ASP A 71 -1.91 -6.84 6.82
CA ASP A 71 -1.50 -6.01 5.69
C ASP A 71 -0.27 -5.15 6.02
N SER A 72 -0.21 -4.62 7.25
CA SER A 72 0.96 -3.88 7.72
C SER A 72 2.21 -4.77 7.73
N GLU A 73 2.10 -6.01 8.21
CA GLU A 73 3.20 -6.98 8.20
C GLU A 73 3.62 -7.38 6.78
N LYS A 74 2.68 -7.57 5.86
CA LYS A 74 2.96 -7.85 4.44
C LYS A 74 3.74 -6.69 3.80
N LEU A 75 3.29 -5.46 3.99
CA LEU A 75 3.94 -4.26 3.47
C LEU A 75 5.34 -4.05 4.08
N LEU A 76 5.51 -4.28 5.38
CA LEU A 76 6.83 -4.22 6.02
C LEU A 76 7.79 -5.26 5.45
N LYS A 77 7.33 -6.51 5.21
CA LYS A 77 8.15 -7.54 4.54
C LYS A 77 8.58 -7.13 3.13
N LEU A 78 7.71 -6.45 2.38
CA LEU A 78 8.06 -5.91 1.07
C LEU A 78 9.14 -4.82 1.19
N LEU A 79 9.04 -3.91 2.16
CA LEU A 79 10.10 -2.92 2.41
C LEU A 79 11.43 -3.56 2.81
N GLU A 80 11.39 -4.62 3.63
CA GLU A 80 12.58 -5.38 4.02
C GLU A 80 13.31 -5.97 2.81
N SER A 81 12.58 -6.38 1.77
CA SER A 81 13.19 -6.91 0.54
C SER A 81 13.95 -5.85 -0.27
N LEU A 82 13.72 -4.56 -0.02
CA LEU A 82 14.40 -3.44 -0.68
C LEU A 82 15.73 -3.05 -0.03
N CYS A 83 16.10 -3.70 1.07
CA CYS A 83 17.36 -3.47 1.77
C CYS A 83 18.14 -4.78 2.00
N SER A 84 19.33 -4.68 2.56
CA SER A 84 20.12 -5.88 2.86
C SER A 84 19.56 -6.65 4.05
N ILE A 85 19.87 -7.96 4.11
CA ILE A 85 19.50 -8.83 5.24
C ILE A 85 20.03 -8.32 6.60
N TYR A 86 21.05 -7.49 6.59
CA TYR A 86 21.62 -6.87 7.80
C TYR A 86 20.86 -5.60 8.22
N GLU A 87 20.21 -4.92 7.28
CA GLU A 87 19.45 -3.70 7.51
C GLU A 87 17.98 -3.96 7.78
N ALA A 88 17.42 -5.04 7.22
CA ALA A 88 16.02 -5.41 7.40
C ALA A 88 15.56 -5.41 8.88
N PRO A 89 16.31 -5.97 9.84
CA PRO A 89 15.93 -5.93 11.25
C PRO A 89 15.85 -4.51 11.83
N LEU A 90 16.55 -3.54 11.23
CA LEU A 90 16.54 -2.15 11.68
C LEU A 90 15.23 -1.43 11.31
N LEU A 91 14.49 -1.91 10.31
CA LEU A 91 13.17 -1.40 9.95
C LEU A 91 12.11 -1.81 10.98
N ARG A 92 12.28 -2.97 11.63
CA ARG A 92 11.36 -3.49 12.66
C ARG A 92 11.60 -2.91 14.06
N ARG A 93 12.44 -1.90 14.22
CA ARG A 93 12.60 -1.26 15.53
C ARG A 93 11.22 -0.86 16.03
N LYS A 94 10.89 -1.34 17.24
CA LYS A 94 9.63 -1.04 17.94
C LYS A 94 9.36 0.46 17.85
N ILE A 95 8.54 0.85 16.89
CA ILE A 95 7.87 2.11 16.95
C ILE A 95 6.92 1.91 18.12
N MET A 96 7.15 2.62 19.21
CA MET A 96 6.18 2.68 20.32
C MET A 96 4.97 3.47 19.80
N LEU A 97 4.25 2.89 18.88
CA LEU A 97 2.91 3.31 18.53
C LEU A 97 2.02 2.79 19.66
N THR A 98 1.79 3.66 20.63
CA THR A 98 0.81 3.47 21.67
C THR A 98 -0.47 2.87 21.10
N ASN A 99 -0.80 1.63 21.47
CA ASN A 99 -2.11 0.95 21.34
C ASN A 99 -3.07 1.49 20.26
N ARG A 100 -2.59 1.72 19.03
CA ARG A 100 -3.45 2.16 17.94
C ARG A 100 -4.24 0.96 17.43
N VAL A 101 -5.55 1.03 17.59
CA VAL A 101 -6.44 0.02 17.03
C VAL A 101 -6.37 0.09 15.51
N LYS A 102 -5.87 -0.98 14.91
CA LYS A 102 -5.86 -1.19 13.45
C LYS A 102 -7.25 -1.58 12.95
N SER A 103 -7.49 -1.43 11.66
CA SER A 103 -8.71 -1.91 11.01
C SER A 103 -8.80 -3.43 11.06
N ASP A 104 -10.02 -3.95 11.09
CA ASP A 104 -10.35 -5.36 10.89
C ASP A 104 -10.76 -5.68 9.44
N ASN A 105 -10.70 -4.67 8.55
CA ASN A 105 -11.09 -4.81 7.17
C ASN A 105 -9.96 -5.38 6.31
N GLU A 106 -9.97 -6.67 6.08
CA GLU A 106 -8.99 -7.36 5.22
C GLU A 106 -9.12 -7.02 3.72
N GLN A 107 -10.20 -6.35 3.31
CA GLN A 107 -10.47 -6.00 1.91
C GLN A 107 -9.93 -4.61 1.52
N ILE A 108 -9.19 -3.92 2.38
CA ILE A 108 -8.84 -2.51 2.15
C ILE A 108 -7.99 -2.33 0.89
N LEU A 109 -6.98 -3.15 0.69
CA LEU A 109 -6.11 -3.05 -0.49
C LEU A 109 -6.88 -3.36 -1.76
N ASP A 110 -7.68 -4.42 -1.78
CA ASP A 110 -8.55 -4.78 -2.91
C ASP A 110 -9.59 -3.67 -3.18
N ASN A 111 -10.14 -3.09 -2.13
CA ASN A 111 -11.10 -1.99 -2.23
C ASN A 111 -10.48 -0.75 -2.89
N ILE A 112 -9.22 -0.42 -2.57
CA ILE A 112 -8.46 0.66 -3.22
C ILE A 112 -8.34 0.38 -4.73
N ASP A 113 -8.02 -0.85 -5.12
CA ASP A 113 -7.87 -1.23 -6.53
C ASP A 113 -9.19 -1.15 -7.30
N VAL A 114 -10.31 -1.56 -6.68
CA VAL A 114 -11.64 -1.41 -7.28
C VAL A 114 -12.01 0.06 -7.46
N ILE A 115 -11.75 0.91 -6.46
CA ILE A 115 -12.02 2.36 -6.54
C ILE A 115 -11.15 3.02 -7.62
N ASN A 116 -9.86 2.69 -7.71
CA ASN A 116 -8.99 3.19 -8.77
C ASN A 116 -9.46 2.73 -10.16
N SER A 117 -10.01 1.53 -10.26
CA SER A 117 -10.61 1.04 -11.50
C SER A 117 -11.88 1.80 -11.85
N ALA A 118 -12.71 2.16 -10.86
CA ALA A 118 -13.88 3.01 -11.06
C ALA A 118 -13.50 4.39 -11.59
N PHE A 119 -12.41 4.98 -11.08
CA PHE A 119 -11.89 6.26 -11.60
C PHE A 119 -11.47 6.16 -13.06
N ARG A 120 -10.69 5.12 -13.42
CA ARG A 120 -10.21 4.93 -14.80
C ARG A 120 -11.33 4.67 -15.79
N ASN A 121 -12.32 3.89 -15.38
CA ASN A 121 -13.40 3.46 -16.26
C ASN A 121 -14.62 4.40 -16.24
N ASN A 122 -14.59 5.48 -15.47
CA ASN A 122 -15.72 6.39 -15.25
C ASN A 122 -16.99 5.65 -14.80
N GLN A 123 -16.84 4.72 -13.84
CA GLN A 123 -17.93 3.86 -13.35
C GLN A 123 -18.34 4.18 -11.93
N GLN A 124 -19.61 3.87 -11.62
CA GLN A 124 -20.11 3.85 -10.26
C GLN A 124 -19.60 2.64 -9.50
N ILE A 125 -19.67 2.72 -8.16
CA ILE A 125 -19.39 1.61 -7.25
C ILE A 125 -20.58 1.31 -6.37
N SER A 126 -20.74 0.03 -6.00
CA SER A 126 -21.69 -0.39 -4.97
C SER A 126 -20.94 -1.04 -3.82
N PHE A 127 -21.41 -0.83 -2.58
CA PHE A 127 -20.78 -1.36 -1.39
C PHE A 127 -21.74 -1.44 -0.20
N ASP A 128 -21.37 -2.26 0.79
CA ASP A 128 -21.99 -2.30 2.11
C ASP A 128 -21.23 -1.37 3.05
N TYR A 129 -21.93 -0.52 3.79
CA TYR A 129 -21.31 0.43 4.71
C TYR A 129 -21.62 0.08 6.16
N TYR A 130 -20.59 0.06 6.98
CA TYR A 130 -20.65 -0.32 8.37
C TYR A 130 -20.33 0.86 9.29
N ASP A 131 -20.90 0.84 10.49
CA ASP A 131 -20.58 1.79 11.54
C ASP A 131 -20.62 1.07 12.90
N TYR A 132 -20.01 1.67 13.92
CA TYR A 132 -20.02 1.10 15.25
C TYR A 132 -21.31 1.51 15.97
N ASP A 133 -21.94 0.53 16.60
CA ASP A 133 -23.07 0.77 17.54
C ASP A 133 -22.53 1.31 18.89
N ILE A 134 -23.44 1.56 19.81
CA ILE A 134 -23.13 2.06 21.17
C ILE A 134 -22.27 1.08 21.97
N ASN A 135 -22.30 -0.21 21.62
CA ASN A 135 -21.52 -1.27 22.25
C ASN A 135 -20.19 -1.53 21.51
N LYS A 136 -19.83 -0.69 20.52
CA LYS A 136 -18.66 -0.83 19.66
C LYS A 136 -18.67 -2.09 18.78
N HIS A 137 -19.81 -2.64 18.47
CA HIS A 137 -19.97 -3.67 17.46
C HIS A 137 -20.09 -3.03 16.08
N LEU A 138 -19.46 -3.64 15.09
CA LEU A 138 -19.56 -3.21 13.70
C LEU A 138 -20.89 -3.72 13.13
N VAL A 139 -21.78 -2.81 12.77
CA VAL A 139 -23.10 -3.13 12.22
C VAL A 139 -23.28 -2.48 10.85
N GLN A 140 -23.93 -3.19 9.93
CA GLN A 140 -24.24 -2.65 8.60
C GLN A 140 -25.25 -1.51 8.74
N ARG A 141 -24.97 -0.40 8.08
CA ARG A 141 -25.77 0.81 8.13
C ARG A 141 -26.66 0.94 6.90
N GLY A 142 -27.87 0.40 7.01
CA GLY A 142 -28.87 0.44 5.94
C GLY A 142 -28.58 -0.52 4.78
N GLU A 143 -29.15 -0.22 3.63
CA GLU A 143 -29.03 -1.00 2.41
C GLU A 143 -27.67 -0.76 1.70
N LYS A 144 -27.39 -1.59 0.71
CA LYS A 144 -26.24 -1.43 -0.17
C LYS A 144 -26.28 -0.06 -0.84
N ARG A 145 -25.16 0.62 -0.82
CA ARG A 145 -25.00 1.96 -1.39
C ARG A 145 -24.49 1.87 -2.81
N LEU A 146 -25.05 2.72 -3.67
CA LEU A 146 -24.59 2.98 -5.02
C LEU A 146 -24.11 4.43 -5.07
N CYS A 147 -22.89 4.69 -5.50
CA CYS A 147 -22.37 6.05 -5.58
C CYS A 147 -21.34 6.21 -6.71
N SER A 148 -21.11 7.45 -7.07
CA SER A 148 -20.12 7.88 -8.05
C SER A 148 -18.87 8.38 -7.31
N PRO A 149 -17.76 7.61 -7.29
CA PRO A 149 -16.55 8.01 -6.59
C PRO A 149 -15.75 9.04 -7.40
N PHE A 150 -15.16 10.06 -6.74
CA PHE A 150 -14.42 11.17 -7.36
C PHE A 150 -12.97 11.26 -6.91
N ALA A 151 -12.73 11.07 -5.61
CA ALA A 151 -11.40 11.15 -5.05
C ALA A 151 -11.23 10.15 -3.90
N LEU A 152 -9.99 9.76 -3.69
CA LEU A 152 -9.54 9.05 -2.51
C LEU A 152 -8.64 9.99 -1.71
N VAL A 153 -9.12 10.47 -0.58
CA VAL A 153 -8.45 11.49 0.25
C VAL A 153 -8.01 10.86 1.56
N MET A 154 -6.78 11.15 1.95
CA MET A 154 -6.26 10.74 3.25
C MET A 154 -6.39 11.87 4.26
N SER A 155 -7.10 11.61 5.35
CA SER A 155 -7.26 12.55 6.46
C SER A 155 -7.24 11.81 7.80
N GLY A 156 -6.48 12.33 8.76
CA GLY A 156 -6.40 11.75 10.10
C GLY A 156 -6.05 10.26 10.14
N GLU A 157 -5.11 9.82 9.31
CA GLU A 157 -4.63 8.42 9.23
C GLU A 157 -5.68 7.43 8.65
N CYS A 158 -6.77 7.93 8.07
CA CYS A 158 -7.80 7.15 7.40
C CYS A 158 -7.96 7.60 5.96
N TYR A 159 -8.35 6.67 5.08
CA TYR A 159 -8.79 7.01 3.73
C TYR A 159 -10.28 7.25 3.69
N TYR A 160 -10.66 8.26 2.91
CA TYR A 160 -12.03 8.63 2.61
C TYR A 160 -12.25 8.61 1.11
N VAL A 161 -13.35 8.00 0.70
CA VAL A 161 -13.82 8.06 -0.68
C VAL A 161 -14.80 9.22 -0.77
N VAL A 162 -14.40 10.27 -1.46
CA VAL A 162 -15.29 11.40 -1.78
C VAL A 162 -16.18 10.95 -2.93
N SER A 163 -17.49 10.97 -2.75
CA SER A 163 -18.44 10.42 -3.72
C SER A 163 -19.67 11.29 -3.83
N TYR A 164 -20.26 11.32 -5.02
CA TYR A 164 -21.66 11.73 -5.16
C TYR A 164 -22.56 10.54 -4.82
N TYR A 165 -23.50 10.79 -3.94
CA TYR A 165 -24.46 9.79 -3.47
C TYR A 165 -25.87 10.39 -3.54
N GLU A 166 -26.71 9.86 -4.43
CA GLU A 166 -28.03 10.41 -4.78
C GLU A 166 -28.93 10.74 -3.58
N LYS A 167 -28.81 9.96 -2.49
CA LYS A 167 -29.57 10.21 -1.25
C LYS A 167 -29.28 11.58 -0.62
N TYR A 168 -28.13 12.18 -0.96
CA TYR A 168 -27.69 13.49 -0.49
C TYR A 168 -27.31 14.35 -1.71
N ALA A 169 -28.31 14.51 -2.62
CA ALA A 169 -28.14 14.98 -3.99
C ALA A 169 -27.39 16.32 -4.17
N ASP A 170 -27.36 17.15 -3.14
CA ASP A 170 -26.79 18.50 -3.25
C ASP A 170 -25.34 18.60 -2.79
N THR A 171 -24.72 17.53 -2.27
CA THR A 171 -23.37 17.57 -1.73
C THR A 171 -22.60 16.28 -1.94
N TYR A 172 -21.25 16.40 -1.89
CA TYR A 172 -20.37 15.23 -1.84
C TYR A 172 -20.43 14.58 -0.46
N THR A 173 -20.39 13.26 -0.45
CA THR A 173 -20.39 12.45 0.76
C THR A 173 -19.04 11.76 0.91
N ASN A 174 -18.49 11.77 2.15
CA ASN A 174 -17.25 11.10 2.50
C ASN A 174 -17.53 9.76 3.14
N PHE A 175 -17.10 8.69 2.50
CA PHE A 175 -17.16 7.35 3.06
C PHE A 175 -15.78 6.91 3.53
N ARG A 176 -15.66 6.53 4.80
CA ARG A 176 -14.42 5.94 5.30
C ARG A 176 -14.20 4.58 4.67
N LEU A 177 -13.05 4.40 4.06
CA LEU A 177 -12.69 3.18 3.33
C LEU A 177 -12.67 1.94 4.24
N ASP A 178 -12.18 2.07 5.47
CA ASP A 178 -12.12 0.99 6.45
C ASP A 178 -13.49 0.48 6.91
N ARG A 179 -14.56 1.24 6.64
CA ARG A 179 -15.96 0.88 6.92
C ARG A 179 -16.72 0.36 5.70
N MET A 180 -16.08 0.36 4.54
CA MET A 180 -16.67 -0.15 3.30
C MET A 180 -16.31 -1.62 3.12
N ARG A 181 -17.31 -2.43 2.77
CA ARG A 181 -17.17 -3.87 2.50
C ARG A 181 -17.79 -4.20 1.15
N ASN A 182 -17.28 -5.27 0.51
CA ASN A 182 -17.87 -5.81 -0.71
C ASN A 182 -18.00 -4.76 -1.83
N ILE A 183 -16.98 -3.91 -2.00
CA ILE A 183 -16.98 -2.90 -3.07
C ILE A 183 -16.95 -3.60 -4.42
N ARG A 184 -17.83 -3.18 -5.32
CA ARG A 184 -17.93 -3.70 -6.69
C ARG A 184 -18.12 -2.57 -7.68
N LEU A 185 -17.53 -2.71 -8.86
CA LEU A 185 -17.83 -1.86 -10.00
C LEU A 185 -19.25 -2.12 -10.46
N VAL A 186 -19.93 -1.05 -10.84
CA VAL A 186 -21.26 -1.10 -11.46
C VAL A 186 -21.14 -0.57 -12.88
N ASN A 187 -21.75 -1.27 -13.82
CA ASN A 187 -21.70 -0.89 -15.24
C ASN A 187 -22.64 0.30 -15.55
N SER A 188 -22.41 1.39 -14.79
CA SER A 188 -23.10 2.68 -14.97
C SER A 188 -22.04 3.78 -14.92
N ALA A 189 -22.18 4.79 -15.76
CA ALA A 189 -21.30 5.95 -15.73
C ALA A 189 -21.48 6.72 -14.42
N ARG A 190 -20.40 7.39 -13.97
CA ARG A 190 -20.49 8.26 -12.80
C ARG A 190 -21.44 9.43 -13.07
N GLU A 191 -22.23 9.73 -12.09
CA GLU A 191 -23.07 10.92 -12.03
C GLU A 191 -22.33 12.04 -11.29
N TYR A 192 -22.66 13.27 -11.63
CA TYR A 192 -22.00 14.45 -11.09
C TYR A 192 -23.06 15.34 -10.45
N PRO A 193 -22.79 15.93 -9.28
CA PRO A 193 -23.62 17.02 -8.79
C PRO A 193 -23.45 18.24 -9.69
N ASP A 194 -24.40 19.15 -9.66
CA ASP A 194 -24.34 20.40 -10.42
C ASP A 194 -23.14 21.28 -10.02
N GLU A 195 -22.69 21.16 -8.78
CA GLU A 195 -21.56 21.86 -8.23
C GLU A 195 -20.25 21.04 -8.42
N LYS A 196 -19.25 21.65 -9.04
CA LYS A 196 -17.96 20.97 -9.23
C LYS A 196 -17.22 20.84 -7.92
N LEU A 197 -16.64 19.66 -7.72
CA LEU A 197 -15.76 19.39 -6.58
C LEU A 197 -14.47 20.21 -6.71
N ASP A 198 -14.25 21.12 -5.78
CA ASP A 198 -12.97 21.78 -5.60
C ASP A 198 -12.17 21.01 -4.55
N LEU A 199 -11.22 20.19 -5.03
CA LEU A 199 -10.37 19.37 -4.17
C LEU A 199 -9.36 20.19 -3.35
N GLU A 200 -9.10 21.45 -3.72
CA GLU A 200 -8.16 22.32 -2.98
C GLU A 200 -8.83 22.89 -1.71
N GLN A 201 -10.16 22.98 -1.70
CA GLN A 201 -10.93 23.44 -0.52
C GLN A 201 -11.45 22.28 0.35
N TYR A 202 -11.21 21.06 -0.04
CA TYR A 202 -11.70 19.86 0.60
C TYR A 202 -10.67 19.26 1.54
#